data_2770f2a7c79ca89e192ab7a91e10103d
#
_entry.id   2770f2a7c79ca89e192ab7a91e10103d
#
_cell.length_a   1.000
_cell.length_b   1.000
_cell.length_c   1.000
_cell.angle_alpha   90.00
_cell.angle_beta   90.00
_cell.angle_gamma   90.00
#
_symmetry.space_group_name_H-M   'P 1'
#
loop_
_entity.id
_entity.type
_entity.pdbx_description
1 polymer ?
#
loop_
_entity_poly.entity_id
_entity_poly.type
_entity_poly.pdbx_seq_one_letter_code
_entity_poly.pdbx_strand_id
1 'polypeptide(L)'
;VKDNSMRRKLIKLNEEIENECYVGKESVETVMDITEKKVFDLLSTRGGGGDYVPIRQVVMNALEKIENAAKTSGTVTGIPTGFIDLDYRTAGLQPSDLILIAARPSMGKTAFVLNIAQYVAFHENMCTAIFSLEMSKEQLVNRLFSLESRVDAQALRTGNLSDADWEK
;
A
#
# COMPACT_ATOMS: atom_id res chain seq x y z
N VAL A 1 -22.97 -20.27 -17.06
CA VAL A 1 -23.32 -20.92 -15.78
C VAL A 1 -22.78 -20.10 -14.60
N LYS A 2 -21.50 -19.66 -14.57
CA LYS A 2 -20.89 -18.89 -13.48
C LYS A 2 -21.59 -17.55 -13.23
N ASP A 3 -21.96 -16.80 -14.29
CA ASP A 3 -22.64 -15.49 -14.16
C ASP A 3 -24.03 -15.61 -13.53
N ASN A 4 -24.80 -16.61 -13.90
CA ASN A 4 -26.12 -16.85 -13.32
C ASN A 4 -26.03 -17.28 -11.85
N SER A 5 -24.99 -18.01 -11.47
CA SER A 5 -24.71 -18.35 -10.08
C SER A 5 -24.39 -17.10 -9.26
N MET A 6 -23.57 -16.20 -9.81
CA MET A 6 -23.21 -14.94 -9.14
C MET A 6 -24.42 -14.02 -8.98
N ARG A 7 -25.26 -13.90 -10.03
CA ARG A 7 -26.51 -13.11 -9.95
C ARG A 7 -27.44 -13.63 -8.85
N ARG A 8 -27.59 -14.95 -8.72
CA ARG A 8 -28.40 -15.55 -7.65
C ARG A 8 -27.84 -15.25 -6.26
N LYS A 9 -26.50 -15.30 -6.08
CA LYS A 9 -25.86 -14.95 -4.81
C LYS A 9 -26.07 -13.49 -4.46
N LEU A 10 -25.98 -12.58 -5.46
CA LEU A 10 -26.26 -11.15 -5.27
C LEU A 10 -27.72 -10.89 -4.88
N ILE A 11 -28.67 -11.57 -5.53
CA ILE A 11 -30.10 -11.44 -5.19
C ILE A 11 -30.33 -11.88 -3.77
N LYS A 12 -29.81 -13.05 -3.36
CA LYS A 12 -29.95 -13.56 -2.01
C LYS A 12 -29.32 -12.63 -0.97
N LEU A 13 -28.15 -12.07 -1.26
CA LEU A 13 -27.49 -11.11 -0.39
C LEU A 13 -28.32 -9.83 -0.22
N ASN A 14 -28.93 -9.32 -1.30
CA ASN A 14 -29.81 -8.16 -1.22
C ASN A 14 -31.05 -8.43 -0.37
N GLU A 15 -31.68 -9.60 -0.52
CA GLU A 15 -32.82 -10.00 0.32
C GLU A 15 -32.46 -10.07 1.80
N GLU A 16 -31.27 -10.57 2.13
CA GLU A 16 -30.77 -10.63 3.51
C GLU A 16 -30.56 -9.22 4.08
N ILE A 17 -29.94 -8.30 3.34
CA ILE A 17 -29.70 -6.92 3.74
C ILE A 17 -31.03 -6.16 3.92
N GLU A 18 -31.95 -6.34 2.97
CA GLU A 18 -33.28 -5.74 3.01
C GLU A 18 -34.03 -6.17 4.30
N ASN A 19 -34.03 -7.47 4.60
CA ASN A 19 -34.66 -7.99 5.81
C ASN A 19 -34.03 -7.40 7.08
N GLU A 20 -32.70 -7.29 7.17
CA GLU A 20 -32.04 -6.70 8.34
C GLU A 20 -32.41 -5.20 8.52
N CYS A 21 -32.51 -4.46 7.40
CA CYS A 21 -32.97 -3.07 7.42
C CYS A 21 -34.43 -2.94 7.90
N TYR A 22 -35.33 -3.81 7.46
CA TYR A 22 -36.73 -3.76 7.88
C TYR A 22 -36.96 -4.23 9.33
N VAL A 23 -36.20 -5.20 9.79
CA VAL A 23 -36.31 -5.71 11.17
C VAL A 23 -35.86 -4.66 12.19
N GLY A 24 -34.88 -3.80 11.83
CA GLY A 24 -34.47 -2.64 12.62
C GLY A 24 -33.97 -2.97 14.05
N LYS A 25 -33.44 -4.18 14.28
CA LYS A 25 -32.92 -4.59 15.60
C LYS A 25 -31.52 -4.06 15.88
N GLU A 26 -30.72 -3.92 14.82
CA GLU A 26 -29.33 -3.49 14.90
C GLU A 26 -29.18 -2.00 14.58
N SER A 27 -28.08 -1.39 15.04
CA SER A 27 -27.78 -0.01 14.66
C SER A 27 -27.44 0.08 13.15
N VAL A 28 -27.67 1.24 12.55
CA VAL A 28 -27.35 1.48 11.13
C VAL A 28 -25.87 1.18 10.84
N GLU A 29 -24.98 1.56 11.73
CA GLU A 29 -23.55 1.31 11.63
C GLU A 29 -23.25 -0.20 11.58
N THR A 30 -23.85 -0.98 12.47
CA THR A 30 -23.70 -2.45 12.48
C THR A 30 -24.22 -3.09 11.20
N VAL A 31 -25.36 -2.62 10.67
CA VAL A 31 -25.91 -3.11 9.40
C VAL A 31 -24.99 -2.79 8.24
N MET A 32 -24.36 -1.59 8.24
CA MET A 32 -23.38 -1.20 7.21
C MET A 32 -22.13 -2.10 7.26
N ASP A 33 -21.57 -2.34 8.44
CA ASP A 33 -20.39 -3.21 8.62
C ASP A 33 -20.66 -4.65 8.17
N ILE A 34 -21.83 -5.20 8.53
CA ILE A 34 -22.25 -6.52 8.10
C ILE A 34 -22.42 -6.59 6.58
N THR A 35 -23.01 -5.56 5.99
CA THR A 35 -23.21 -5.45 4.53
C THR A 35 -21.88 -5.41 3.81
N GLU A 36 -20.95 -4.55 4.25
CA GLU A 36 -19.62 -4.44 3.67
C GLU A 36 -18.88 -5.78 3.70
N LYS A 37 -18.89 -6.46 4.85
CA LYS A 37 -18.27 -7.77 5.01
C LYS A 37 -18.88 -8.81 4.06
N LYS A 38 -20.21 -8.91 4.00
CA LYS A 38 -20.91 -9.88 3.12
C LYS A 38 -20.63 -9.62 1.64
N VAL A 39 -20.61 -8.34 1.23
CA VAL A 39 -20.25 -7.94 -0.14
C VAL A 39 -18.80 -8.30 -0.45
N PHE A 40 -17.87 -8.00 0.47
CA PHE A 40 -16.45 -8.32 0.31
C PHE A 40 -16.22 -9.82 0.18
N ASP A 41 -16.88 -10.65 1.01
CA ASP A 41 -16.80 -12.11 0.95
C ASP A 41 -17.33 -12.65 -0.39
N LEU A 42 -18.38 -12.04 -0.92
CA LEU A 42 -18.92 -12.41 -2.23
C LEU A 42 -17.96 -12.06 -3.37
N LEU A 43 -17.31 -10.91 -3.30
CA LEU A 43 -16.31 -10.45 -4.29
C LEU A 43 -15.03 -11.28 -4.21
N SER A 44 -14.56 -11.62 -3.01
CA SER A 44 -13.37 -12.46 -2.81
C SER A 44 -13.59 -13.89 -3.33
N THR A 45 -14.83 -14.40 -3.26
CA THR A 45 -15.20 -15.68 -3.89
C THR A 45 -15.10 -15.63 -5.41
N ARG A 46 -15.21 -14.44 -6.02
CA ARG A 46 -15.02 -14.24 -7.47
C ARG A 46 -13.53 -14.29 -7.86
N GLY A 47 -12.64 -13.83 -6.97
CA GLY A 47 -11.17 -13.88 -7.15
C GLY A 47 -10.54 -15.22 -6.74
N GLY A 48 -11.25 -16.07 -5.99
CA GLY A 48 -10.73 -17.30 -5.41
C GLY A 48 -10.71 -18.54 -6.32
N GLY A 49 -11.07 -18.38 -7.59
CA GLY A 49 -10.77 -19.37 -8.62
C GLY A 49 -9.49 -18.96 -9.33
N GLY A 50 -8.34 -19.03 -8.66
CA GLY A 50 -7.06 -18.89 -9.34
C GLY A 50 -7.07 -19.86 -10.53
N ASP A 51 -7.15 -19.32 -11.76
CA ASP A 51 -6.99 -20.13 -12.95
C ASP A 51 -5.65 -20.85 -12.78
N TYR A 52 -5.69 -22.18 -12.79
CA TYR A 52 -4.47 -22.98 -12.80
C TYR A 52 -3.67 -22.57 -14.02
N VAL A 53 -2.59 -21.84 -13.78
CA VAL A 53 -1.69 -21.43 -14.84
C VAL A 53 -0.75 -22.60 -15.15
N PRO A 54 -0.70 -23.08 -16.39
CA PRO A 54 0.22 -24.14 -16.77
C PRO A 54 1.65 -23.75 -16.42
N ILE A 55 2.42 -24.66 -15.83
CA ILE A 55 3.81 -24.42 -15.43
C ILE A 55 4.66 -23.86 -16.59
N ARG A 56 4.39 -24.30 -17.80
CA ARG A 56 5.07 -23.80 -19.01
C ARG A 56 4.95 -22.27 -19.14
N GLN A 57 3.76 -21.72 -18.89
CA GLN A 57 3.55 -20.26 -18.97
C GLN A 57 4.27 -19.53 -17.85
N VAL A 58 4.29 -20.09 -16.65
CA VAL A 58 5.03 -19.53 -15.51
C VAL A 58 6.53 -19.51 -15.80
N VAL A 59 7.07 -20.59 -16.37
CA VAL A 59 8.49 -20.68 -16.77
C VAL A 59 8.82 -19.67 -17.86
N MET A 60 7.98 -19.53 -18.88
CA MET A 60 8.22 -18.53 -19.96
C MET A 60 8.23 -17.11 -19.40
N ASN A 61 7.29 -16.75 -18.54
CA ASN A 61 7.25 -15.45 -17.87
C ASN A 61 8.48 -15.20 -16.98
N ALA A 62 8.95 -16.25 -16.30
CA ALA A 62 10.15 -16.17 -15.46
C ALA A 62 11.42 -15.95 -16.31
N LEU A 63 11.56 -16.66 -17.43
CA LEU A 63 12.67 -16.48 -18.37
C LEU A 63 12.68 -15.07 -18.96
N GLU A 64 11.52 -14.57 -19.37
CA GLU A 64 11.41 -13.20 -19.88
C GLU A 64 11.84 -12.15 -18.84
N LYS A 65 11.46 -12.32 -17.57
CA LYS A 65 11.93 -11.46 -16.48
C LYS A 65 13.45 -11.51 -16.30
N ILE A 66 14.04 -12.71 -16.37
CA ILE A 66 15.49 -12.90 -16.26
C ILE A 66 16.21 -12.23 -17.45
N GLU A 67 15.70 -12.41 -18.67
CA GLU A 67 16.27 -11.77 -19.87
C GLU A 67 16.19 -10.25 -19.80
N ASN A 68 15.08 -9.71 -19.33
CA ASN A 68 14.90 -8.26 -19.16
C ASN A 68 15.84 -7.72 -18.07
N ALA A 69 16.01 -8.42 -16.96
CA ALA A 69 16.96 -8.05 -15.92
C ALA A 69 18.43 -8.09 -16.44
N ALA A 70 18.75 -9.07 -17.26
CA ALA A 70 20.08 -9.17 -17.85
C ALA A 70 20.39 -8.05 -18.88
N LYS A 71 19.37 -7.52 -19.55
CA LYS A 71 19.49 -6.40 -20.51
C LYS A 71 19.58 -5.05 -19.80
N THR A 72 18.97 -4.95 -18.61
CA THR A 72 19.02 -3.75 -17.79
C THR A 72 20.33 -3.76 -17.01
N SER A 73 21.28 -2.92 -17.41
CA SER A 73 22.63 -2.83 -16.80
C SER A 73 22.62 -2.32 -15.34
N GLY A 74 21.48 -2.28 -14.68
CA GLY A 74 21.30 -1.79 -13.32
C GLY A 74 21.35 -2.90 -12.27
N THR A 75 21.96 -2.60 -11.12
CA THR A 75 22.04 -3.50 -9.97
C THR A 75 20.68 -3.67 -9.28
N VAL A 76 19.71 -2.78 -9.54
CA VAL A 76 18.39 -2.72 -8.89
C VAL A 76 17.33 -3.20 -9.87
N THR A 77 16.74 -4.36 -9.59
CA THR A 77 15.66 -4.95 -10.42
C THR A 77 14.27 -4.66 -9.84
N GLY A 78 14.19 -4.35 -8.55
CA GLY A 78 12.99 -3.94 -7.85
C GLY A 78 12.83 -2.42 -7.78
N ILE A 79 11.97 -1.96 -6.88
CA ILE A 79 11.76 -0.53 -6.61
C ILE A 79 12.93 -0.03 -5.74
N PRO A 80 13.70 0.97 -6.19
CA PRO A 80 14.81 1.49 -5.42
C PRO A 80 14.32 2.22 -4.16
N THR A 81 15.07 2.08 -3.08
CA THR A 81 14.74 2.70 -1.79
C THR A 81 15.36 4.09 -1.62
N GLY A 82 16.31 4.46 -2.48
CA GLY A 82 17.14 5.66 -2.35
C GLY A 82 18.36 5.47 -1.44
N PHE A 83 18.50 4.31 -0.79
CA PHE A 83 19.68 3.95 -0.01
C PHE A 83 20.57 3.02 -0.83
N ILE A 84 21.63 3.55 -1.44
CA ILE A 84 22.48 2.86 -2.40
C ILE A 84 22.99 1.50 -1.90
N ASP A 85 23.50 1.45 -0.67
CA ASP A 85 24.03 0.20 -0.08
C ASP A 85 22.92 -0.83 0.19
N LEU A 86 21.72 -0.36 0.54
CA LEU A 86 20.56 -1.22 0.74
C LEU A 86 20.11 -1.78 -0.62
N ASP A 87 19.95 -0.93 -1.60
CA ASP A 87 19.53 -1.29 -2.95
C ASP A 87 20.52 -2.25 -3.62
N TYR A 88 21.82 -2.04 -3.39
CA TYR A 88 22.85 -2.96 -3.88
C TYR A 88 22.71 -4.36 -3.25
N ARG A 89 22.35 -4.47 -1.96
CA ARG A 89 22.21 -5.75 -1.25
C ARG A 89 20.88 -6.46 -1.51
N THR A 90 19.80 -5.71 -1.71
CA THR A 90 18.45 -6.24 -1.87
C THR A 90 18.00 -6.30 -3.32
N ALA A 91 18.74 -5.67 -4.23
CA ALA A 91 18.32 -5.38 -5.60
C ALA A 91 16.99 -4.56 -5.65
N GLY A 92 16.73 -3.72 -4.62
CA GLY A 92 15.50 -2.97 -4.44
C GLY A 92 14.36 -3.77 -3.82
N LEU A 93 13.21 -3.12 -3.61
CA LEU A 93 12.01 -3.77 -3.06
C LEU A 93 11.31 -4.57 -4.16
N GLN A 94 11.17 -5.89 -3.94
CA GLN A 94 10.58 -6.76 -4.95
C GLN A 94 9.04 -6.82 -4.84
N PRO A 95 8.32 -6.97 -5.95
CA PRO A 95 6.88 -7.16 -5.93
C PRO A 95 6.47 -8.38 -5.10
N SER A 96 5.42 -8.23 -4.32
CA SER A 96 4.85 -9.27 -3.43
C SER A 96 5.67 -9.61 -2.20
N ASP A 97 6.78 -8.91 -1.92
CA ASP A 97 7.55 -9.10 -0.70
C ASP A 97 6.90 -8.38 0.50
N LEU A 98 6.93 -9.05 1.64
CA LEU A 98 6.65 -8.44 2.94
C LEU A 98 7.97 -8.11 3.62
N ILE A 99 8.26 -6.82 3.76
CA ILE A 99 9.51 -6.34 4.37
C ILE A 99 9.22 -5.83 5.79
N LEU A 100 9.88 -6.42 6.77
CA LEU A 100 9.74 -6.05 8.18
C LEU A 100 10.94 -5.20 8.62
N ILE A 101 10.65 -4.00 9.12
CA ILE A 101 11.64 -3.08 9.68
C ILE A 101 11.40 -2.97 11.18
N ALA A 102 12.31 -3.52 11.97
CA ALA A 102 12.25 -3.51 13.42
C ALA A 102 13.38 -2.66 14.01
N ALA A 103 13.04 -1.86 15.01
CA ALA A 103 14.01 -1.07 15.77
C ALA A 103 13.47 -0.82 17.18
N ARG A 104 14.35 -0.52 18.13
CA ARG A 104 13.96 -0.06 19.47
C ARG A 104 13.19 1.26 19.36
N PRO A 105 12.34 1.61 20.34
CA PRO A 105 11.67 2.90 20.37
C PRO A 105 12.68 4.07 20.18
N SER A 106 12.26 5.11 19.48
CA SER A 106 13.04 6.32 19.20
C SER A 106 14.30 6.15 18.32
N MET A 107 14.52 4.98 17.72
CA MET A 107 15.68 4.73 16.84
C MET A 107 15.46 5.19 15.38
N GLY A 108 14.38 5.90 15.09
CA GLY A 108 14.11 6.46 13.76
C GLY A 108 13.44 5.50 12.77
N LYS A 109 12.82 4.41 13.21
CA LYS A 109 12.09 3.46 12.35
C LYS A 109 11.15 4.16 11.36
N THR A 110 10.26 5.02 11.88
CA THR A 110 9.29 5.76 11.04
C THR A 110 9.97 6.75 10.10
N ALA A 111 11.05 7.41 10.55
CA ALA A 111 11.81 8.32 9.69
C ALA A 111 12.44 7.56 8.51
N PHE A 112 13.03 6.39 8.77
CA PHE A 112 13.61 5.54 7.72
C PHE A 112 12.57 5.11 6.68
N VAL A 113 11.39 4.64 7.14
CA VAL A 113 10.29 4.24 6.22
C VAL A 113 9.76 5.42 5.42
N LEU A 114 9.64 6.61 6.05
CA LEU A 114 9.20 7.82 5.35
C LEU A 114 10.21 8.29 4.30
N ASN A 115 11.52 8.16 4.54
CA ASN A 115 12.55 8.45 3.53
C ASN A 115 12.39 7.55 2.30
N ILE A 116 12.17 6.24 2.51
CA ILE A 116 11.92 5.30 1.40
C ILE A 116 10.64 5.71 0.67
N ALA A 117 9.55 5.95 1.39
CA ALA A 117 8.27 6.32 0.81
C ALA A 117 8.34 7.62 0.00
N GLN A 118 9.05 8.62 0.52
CA GLN A 118 9.31 9.89 -0.17
C GLN A 118 10.12 9.67 -1.43
N TYR A 119 11.23 8.93 -1.35
CA TYR A 119 12.06 8.63 -2.52
C TYR A 119 11.25 7.92 -3.62
N VAL A 120 10.51 6.88 -3.26
CA VAL A 120 9.68 6.12 -4.21
C VAL A 120 8.59 6.99 -4.83
N ALA A 121 7.94 7.86 -4.04
CA ALA A 121 6.87 8.71 -4.55
C ALA A 121 7.37 9.85 -5.45
N PHE A 122 8.46 10.53 -5.07
CA PHE A 122 8.91 11.75 -5.74
C PHE A 122 9.98 11.49 -6.81
N HIS A 123 10.88 10.53 -6.61
CA HIS A 123 11.94 10.24 -7.59
C HIS A 123 11.55 9.15 -8.58
N GLU A 124 10.85 8.11 -8.12
CA GLU A 124 10.41 7.02 -8.99
C GLU A 124 9.00 7.24 -9.57
N ASN A 125 8.30 8.31 -9.16
CA ASN A 125 6.92 8.61 -9.57
C ASN A 125 5.94 7.45 -9.35
N MET A 126 6.12 6.67 -8.29
CA MET A 126 5.27 5.53 -7.96
C MET A 126 4.28 5.89 -6.85
N CYS A 127 3.05 5.41 -6.98
CA CYS A 127 2.03 5.62 -5.97
C CYS A 127 2.39 4.85 -4.69
N THR A 128 2.47 5.58 -3.57
CA THR A 128 2.81 5.02 -2.25
C THR A 128 1.67 5.26 -1.27
N ALA A 129 1.22 4.21 -0.60
CA ALA A 129 0.20 4.28 0.44
C ALA A 129 0.82 4.06 1.83
N ILE A 130 0.53 4.93 2.78
CA ILE A 130 1.04 4.86 4.15
C ILE A 130 -0.11 4.65 5.12
N PHE A 131 -0.05 3.56 5.90
CA PHE A 131 -0.99 3.26 6.97
C PHE A 131 -0.27 3.42 8.31
N SER A 132 -0.74 4.31 9.16
CA SER A 132 -0.13 4.59 10.47
C SER A 132 -1.15 4.42 11.58
N LEU A 133 -0.78 3.62 12.61
CA LEU A 133 -1.55 3.44 13.84
C LEU A 133 -1.01 4.26 15.02
N GLU A 134 0.18 4.86 14.87
CA GLU A 134 0.88 5.59 15.94
C GLU A 134 0.84 7.10 15.74
N MET A 135 0.97 7.55 14.49
CA MET A 135 1.06 8.98 14.14
C MET A 135 -0.11 9.42 13.29
N SER A 136 -0.57 10.66 13.51
CA SER A 136 -1.59 11.25 12.65
C SER A 136 -1.04 11.58 11.24
N LYS A 137 -1.94 11.71 10.28
CA LYS A 137 -1.58 12.05 8.89
C LYS A 137 -0.85 13.41 8.80
N GLU A 138 -1.26 14.38 9.61
CA GLU A 138 -0.64 15.71 9.66
C GLU A 138 0.80 15.63 10.18
N GLN A 139 1.06 14.81 11.18
CA GLN A 139 2.41 14.59 11.70
C GLN A 139 3.33 13.92 10.66
N LEU A 140 2.79 12.98 9.88
CA LEU A 140 3.54 12.34 8.80
C LEU A 140 3.87 13.34 7.69
N VAL A 141 2.89 14.17 7.29
CA VAL A 141 3.09 15.22 6.28
C VAL A 141 4.12 16.26 6.73
N ASN A 142 4.07 16.72 7.99
CA ASN A 142 5.08 17.64 8.53
C ASN A 142 6.50 17.06 8.49
N ARG A 143 6.63 15.75 8.70
CA ARG A 143 7.92 15.08 8.53
C ARG A 143 8.37 15.01 7.08
N LEU A 144 7.45 14.75 6.15
CA LEU A 144 7.75 14.78 4.72
C LEU A 144 8.16 16.17 4.25
N PHE A 145 7.49 17.22 4.72
CA PHE A 145 7.90 18.60 4.45
C PHE A 145 9.32 18.88 4.95
N SER A 146 9.63 18.50 6.21
CA SER A 146 10.97 18.66 6.75
C SER A 146 12.04 17.91 5.93
N LEU A 147 11.72 16.72 5.43
CA LEU A 147 12.64 15.92 4.61
C LEU A 147 12.89 16.59 3.25
N GLU A 148 11.83 17.04 2.58
CA GLU A 148 11.91 17.59 1.22
C GLU A 148 12.50 19.01 1.22
N SER A 149 11.98 19.91 2.09
CA SER A 149 12.43 21.30 2.16
C SER A 149 13.75 21.50 2.93
N ARG A 150 14.20 20.47 3.67
CA ARG A 150 15.33 20.56 4.61
C ARG A 150 15.15 21.66 5.68
N VAL A 151 13.92 22.00 6.00
CA VAL A 151 13.56 22.89 7.08
C VAL A 151 13.47 22.09 8.38
N ASP A 152 13.91 22.72 9.47
CA ASP A 152 13.88 22.08 10.79
C ASP A 152 12.44 21.69 11.19
N ALA A 153 12.26 20.43 11.59
CA ALA A 153 10.96 19.89 11.97
C ALA A 153 10.34 20.62 13.18
N GLN A 154 11.16 21.19 14.07
CA GLN A 154 10.68 21.97 15.20
C GLN A 154 10.17 23.34 14.75
N ALA A 155 10.85 23.98 13.79
CA ALA A 155 10.40 25.23 13.18
C ALA A 155 9.05 25.05 12.48
N LEU A 156 8.88 23.96 11.70
CA LEU A 156 7.59 23.61 11.09
C LEU A 156 6.48 23.40 12.13
N ARG A 157 6.79 22.74 13.24
CA ARG A 157 5.81 22.46 14.31
C ARG A 157 5.40 23.69 15.09
N THR A 158 6.32 24.65 15.31
CA THR A 158 6.09 25.86 16.10
C THR A 158 5.63 27.03 15.25
N GLY A 159 5.66 26.91 13.91
CA GLY A 159 5.36 28.01 12.99
C GLY A 159 6.43 29.10 12.93
N ASN A 160 7.62 28.86 13.50
CA ASN A 160 8.72 29.82 13.48
C ASN A 160 9.57 29.63 12.22
N LEU A 161 9.00 30.03 11.08
CA LEU A 161 9.60 29.91 9.75
C LEU A 161 10.07 31.28 9.28
N SER A 162 11.24 31.33 8.68
CA SER A 162 11.72 32.52 7.97
C SER A 162 11.09 32.62 6.57
N ASP A 163 11.11 33.80 5.96
CA ASP A 163 10.63 33.99 4.59
C ASP A 163 11.35 33.04 3.60
N ALA A 164 12.64 32.79 3.81
CA ALA A 164 13.43 31.84 3.02
C ALA A 164 13.00 30.38 3.21
N ASP A 165 12.36 30.04 4.33
CA ASP A 165 11.86 28.68 4.57
C ASP A 165 10.49 28.45 3.90
N TRP A 166 9.74 29.54 3.63
CA TRP A 166 8.50 29.49 2.87
C TRP A 166 8.70 29.32 1.35
N GLU A 167 9.91 29.65 0.85
CA GLU A 167 10.27 29.54 -0.58
C GLU A 167 10.83 28.14 -0.94
N LYS A 168 11.07 27.28 0.03
CA LYS A 168 11.60 25.92 -0.17
C LYS A 168 10.49 24.91 -0.34
#